data_3223a679ed1341088d666a65f8d168f6
#
_entry.id   3223a679ed1341088d666a65f8d168f6
#
_cell.length_a   1.000
_cell.length_b   1.000
_cell.length_c   1.000
_cell.angle_alpha   90.00
_cell.angle_beta   90.00
_cell.angle_gamma   90.00
#
_symmetry.space_group_name_H-M   'P 1'
#
loop_
_entity.id
_entity.type
_entity.pdbx_description
1 polymer ?
#
loop_
_entity_poly.entity_id
_entity_poly.type
_entity_poly.pdbx_seq_one_letter_code
_entity_poly.pdbx_strand_id
1 'polypeptide(L)'
;MTRTTALRIPALGGIGPGLLASLVIAAAAAFLADHYAGPVMLFALLLGMAMNFLSDVDRCKPGVSFASRTVLRFGVALLGFRITLWDIAALGWQPVALVIAVVTLTIIASVGMARAMGFKTEFGLLTGGATAICGASAAMAVSAALPPDERKERLTGFTIIGVSTLSTVAMILYPIVSQLFRFGDHQAGVFIGATVHDVAQVVGAGYAISPEAGDTATVVKLMRVAMLLPVIVAIGLWAR
;
A
#
# COMPACT_ATOMS: atom_id res chain seq x y z
N MET A 1 -26.71 -8.90 -25.26
CA MET A 1 -25.42 -9.50 -25.65
C MET A 1 -24.48 -9.43 -24.47
N THR A 2 -24.47 -10.45 -23.64
CA THR A 2 -23.66 -10.59 -22.42
C THR A 2 -22.23 -10.98 -22.82
N ARG A 3 -21.29 -10.02 -22.75
CA ARG A 3 -19.88 -10.35 -22.86
C ARG A 3 -19.42 -10.95 -21.53
N THR A 4 -19.36 -12.26 -21.48
CA THR A 4 -18.64 -13.02 -20.47
C THR A 4 -17.15 -12.66 -20.57
N THR A 5 -16.67 -11.87 -19.63
CA THR A 5 -15.25 -11.58 -19.46
C THR A 5 -14.60 -12.85 -18.90
N ALA A 6 -14.24 -13.77 -19.78
CA ALA A 6 -13.43 -14.92 -19.41
C ALA A 6 -12.09 -14.40 -18.85
N LEU A 7 -11.79 -14.73 -17.58
CA LEU A 7 -10.47 -14.57 -17.01
C LEU A 7 -9.49 -15.38 -17.88
N ARG A 8 -8.84 -14.72 -18.83
CA ARG A 8 -7.72 -15.30 -19.56
C ARG A 8 -6.58 -15.41 -18.55
N ILE A 9 -6.39 -16.58 -17.98
CA ILE A 9 -5.15 -16.94 -17.29
C ILE A 9 -4.07 -16.85 -18.37
N PRO A 10 -3.08 -15.93 -18.26
CA PRO A 10 -2.01 -15.86 -19.25
C PRO A 10 -1.29 -17.19 -19.24
N ALA A 11 -1.05 -17.75 -20.43
CA ALA A 11 -0.31 -19.00 -20.58
C ALA A 11 1.03 -18.85 -19.81
N LEU A 12 1.35 -19.82 -18.98
CA LEU A 12 2.56 -19.83 -18.11
C LEU A 12 3.86 -19.47 -18.86
N GLY A 13 3.92 -19.72 -20.17
CA GLY A 13 5.04 -19.33 -21.03
C GLY A 13 5.24 -17.82 -21.23
N GLY A 14 4.18 -17.00 -21.05
CA GLY A 14 4.28 -15.53 -21.19
C GLY A 14 4.71 -14.80 -19.91
N ILE A 15 4.65 -15.45 -18.76
CA ILE A 15 4.96 -14.85 -17.45
C ILE A 15 6.48 -14.96 -17.14
N GLY A 16 7.14 -15.99 -17.69
CA GLY A 16 8.52 -16.35 -17.39
C GLY A 16 9.53 -15.20 -17.45
N PRO A 17 9.65 -14.47 -18.57
CA PRO A 17 10.68 -13.44 -18.72
C PRO A 17 10.57 -12.30 -17.69
N GLY A 18 9.36 -11.79 -17.46
CA GLY A 18 9.14 -10.71 -16.49
C GLY A 18 9.29 -11.17 -15.04
N LEU A 19 8.87 -12.40 -14.73
CA LEU A 19 9.05 -12.97 -13.40
C LEU A 19 10.54 -13.21 -13.10
N LEU A 20 11.29 -13.74 -14.08
CA LEU A 20 12.74 -13.93 -13.97
C LEU A 20 13.46 -12.59 -13.75
N ALA A 21 13.09 -11.56 -14.51
CA ALA A 21 13.65 -10.23 -14.34
C ALA A 21 13.39 -9.68 -12.93
N SER A 22 12.16 -9.83 -12.42
CA SER A 22 11.80 -9.41 -11.05
C SER A 22 12.59 -10.18 -10.00
N LEU A 23 12.83 -11.47 -10.21
CA LEU A 23 13.60 -12.33 -9.31
C LEU A 23 15.08 -11.96 -9.30
N VAL A 24 15.66 -11.65 -10.47
CA VAL A 24 17.05 -11.17 -10.60
C VAL A 24 17.21 -9.82 -9.87
N ILE A 25 16.26 -8.89 -10.03
CA ILE A 25 16.27 -7.61 -9.32
C ILE A 25 16.20 -7.84 -7.81
N ALA A 26 15.33 -8.73 -7.33
CA ALA A 26 15.21 -9.04 -5.92
C ALA A 26 16.50 -9.66 -5.35
N ALA A 27 17.12 -10.60 -6.07
CA ALA A 27 18.39 -11.21 -5.68
C ALA A 27 19.54 -10.19 -5.67
N ALA A 28 19.61 -9.31 -6.67
CA ALA A 28 20.59 -8.23 -6.72
C ALA A 28 20.40 -7.23 -5.57
N ALA A 29 19.16 -6.89 -5.24
CA ALA A 29 18.85 -6.02 -4.11
C ALA A 29 19.27 -6.64 -2.76
N ALA A 30 19.01 -7.93 -2.56
CA ALA A 30 19.44 -8.66 -1.38
C ALA A 30 20.98 -8.70 -1.27
N PHE A 31 21.66 -9.04 -2.36
CA PHE A 31 23.13 -9.05 -2.40
C PHE A 31 23.74 -7.68 -2.08
N LEU A 32 23.20 -6.61 -2.66
CA LEU A 32 23.66 -5.24 -2.38
C LEU A 32 23.39 -4.84 -0.93
N ALA A 33 22.25 -5.23 -0.38
CA ALA A 33 21.92 -4.97 1.01
C ALA A 33 22.90 -5.62 1.98
N ASP A 34 23.26 -6.87 1.73
CA ASP A 34 24.24 -7.59 2.54
C ASP A 34 25.65 -6.99 2.41
N HIS A 35 26.02 -6.55 1.18
CA HIS A 35 27.36 -6.00 0.94
C HIS A 35 27.55 -4.57 1.48
N TYR A 36 26.53 -3.72 1.34
CA TYR A 36 26.58 -2.31 1.75
C TYR A 36 25.91 -2.05 3.09
N ALA A 37 25.46 -3.07 3.80
CA ALA A 37 24.74 -2.95 5.08
C ALA A 37 23.54 -1.97 5.00
N GLY A 38 22.82 -1.97 3.89
CA GLY A 38 21.70 -1.06 3.63
C GLY A 38 20.36 -1.80 3.52
N PRO A 39 19.25 -1.06 3.51
CA PRO A 39 17.91 -1.65 3.42
C PRO A 39 17.67 -2.33 2.07
N VAL A 40 17.30 -3.62 2.07
CA VAL A 40 17.00 -4.40 0.85
C VAL A 40 15.97 -3.69 -0.03
N MET A 41 14.92 -3.12 0.59
CA MET A 41 13.82 -2.49 -0.14
C MET A 41 14.24 -1.19 -0.84
N LEU A 42 15.22 -0.48 -0.30
CA LEU A 42 15.78 0.70 -0.97
C LEU A 42 16.51 0.28 -2.25
N PHE A 43 17.36 -0.74 -2.17
CA PHE A 43 18.06 -1.28 -3.35
C PHE A 43 17.06 -1.86 -4.37
N ALA A 44 16.03 -2.58 -3.91
CA ALA A 44 14.99 -3.12 -4.79
C ALA A 44 14.23 -2.00 -5.51
N LEU A 45 13.92 -0.89 -4.83
CA LEU A 45 13.27 0.27 -5.43
C LEU A 45 14.18 0.93 -6.48
N LEU A 46 15.43 1.20 -6.13
CA LEU A 46 16.39 1.87 -7.03
C LEU A 46 16.65 1.02 -8.28
N LEU A 47 16.90 -0.29 -8.10
CA LEU A 47 17.07 -1.22 -9.21
C LEU A 47 15.79 -1.36 -10.04
N GLY A 48 14.61 -1.41 -9.40
CA GLY A 48 13.33 -1.46 -10.07
C GLY A 48 13.08 -0.21 -10.92
N MET A 49 13.42 0.98 -10.42
CA MET A 49 13.34 2.24 -11.18
C MET A 49 14.32 2.26 -12.35
N ALA A 50 15.56 1.83 -12.15
CA ALA A 50 16.57 1.74 -13.21
C ALA A 50 16.14 0.78 -14.34
N MET A 51 15.43 -0.30 -13.99
CA MET A 51 14.92 -1.31 -14.91
C MET A 51 13.48 -1.06 -15.37
N ASN A 52 12.95 0.15 -15.16
CA ASN A 52 11.55 0.49 -15.52
C ASN A 52 11.25 0.26 -17.02
N PHE A 53 12.25 0.36 -17.88
CA PHE A 53 12.10 0.07 -19.31
C PHE A 53 11.59 -1.35 -19.61
N LEU A 54 11.78 -2.32 -18.69
CA LEU A 54 11.23 -3.67 -18.83
C LEU A 54 9.70 -3.69 -18.81
N SER A 55 9.06 -2.67 -18.24
CA SER A 55 7.61 -2.52 -18.27
C SER A 55 7.07 -2.16 -19.65
N ASP A 56 7.92 -1.68 -20.57
CA ASP A 56 7.57 -1.36 -21.95
C ASP A 56 7.84 -2.53 -22.92
N VAL A 57 8.60 -3.52 -22.46
CA VAL A 57 8.88 -4.75 -23.23
C VAL A 57 7.70 -5.70 -23.14
N ASP A 58 6.99 -5.93 -24.25
CA ASP A 58 5.76 -6.75 -24.29
C ASP A 58 5.94 -8.17 -23.71
N ARG A 59 7.12 -8.76 -23.86
CA ARG A 59 7.45 -10.09 -23.29
C ARG A 59 7.57 -10.08 -21.77
N CYS A 60 7.94 -8.94 -21.16
CA CYS A 60 8.14 -8.83 -19.71
C CYS A 60 6.88 -8.35 -18.99
N LYS A 61 6.02 -7.56 -19.64
CA LYS A 61 4.78 -7.00 -19.07
C LYS A 61 3.93 -8.00 -18.27
N PRO A 62 3.57 -9.20 -18.82
CA PRO A 62 2.71 -10.12 -18.09
C PRO A 62 3.37 -10.64 -16.81
N GLY A 63 4.68 -10.92 -16.83
CA GLY A 63 5.44 -11.43 -15.71
C GLY A 63 5.64 -10.38 -14.62
N VAL A 64 5.99 -9.15 -14.98
CA VAL A 64 6.09 -8.01 -14.05
C VAL A 64 4.73 -7.72 -13.40
N SER A 65 3.64 -7.72 -14.19
CA SER A 65 2.30 -7.54 -13.65
C SER A 65 1.88 -8.69 -12.71
N PHE A 66 2.27 -9.93 -13.02
CA PHE A 66 2.04 -11.08 -12.16
C PHE A 66 2.83 -10.97 -10.84
N ALA A 67 4.10 -10.58 -10.89
CA ALA A 67 4.94 -10.37 -9.72
C ALA A 67 4.36 -9.27 -8.82
N SER A 68 4.02 -8.11 -9.37
CA SER A 68 3.52 -6.95 -8.62
C SER A 68 2.12 -7.12 -8.03
N ARG A 69 1.31 -8.06 -8.55
CA ARG A 69 -0.06 -8.29 -8.05
C ARG A 69 -0.20 -9.60 -7.31
N THR A 70 0.20 -10.71 -7.94
CA THR A 70 -0.06 -12.05 -7.40
C THR A 70 0.99 -12.45 -6.39
N VAL A 71 2.30 -12.35 -6.75
CA VAL A 71 3.39 -12.72 -5.83
C VAL A 71 3.38 -11.81 -4.61
N LEU A 72 3.18 -10.50 -4.79
CA LEU A 72 3.05 -9.56 -3.68
C LEU A 72 1.89 -9.93 -2.74
N ARG A 73 0.71 -10.26 -3.28
CA ARG A 73 -0.44 -10.65 -2.44
C ARG A 73 -0.18 -11.93 -1.65
N PHE A 74 0.48 -12.90 -2.27
CA PHE A 74 0.90 -14.12 -1.58
C PHE A 74 1.93 -13.80 -0.48
N GLY A 75 2.92 -12.96 -0.74
CA GLY A 75 3.90 -12.53 0.25
C GLY A 75 3.24 -11.84 1.44
N VAL A 76 2.31 -10.91 1.21
CA VAL A 76 1.55 -10.23 2.26
C VAL A 76 0.65 -11.22 3.04
N ALA A 77 0.02 -12.19 2.36
CA ALA A 77 -0.76 -13.21 3.02
C ALA A 77 0.11 -14.10 3.94
N LEU A 78 1.29 -14.50 3.48
CA LEU A 78 2.25 -15.26 4.29
C LEU A 78 2.75 -14.46 5.50
N LEU A 79 3.00 -13.17 5.35
CA LEU A 79 3.29 -12.29 6.48
C LEU A 79 2.12 -12.24 7.47
N GLY A 80 0.89 -12.18 6.97
CA GLY A 80 -0.32 -12.23 7.81
C GLY A 80 -0.45 -13.53 8.61
N PHE A 81 -0.03 -14.67 8.06
CA PHE A 81 0.00 -15.94 8.78
C PHE A 81 1.10 -16.00 9.86
N ARG A 82 2.19 -15.26 9.67
CA ARG A 82 3.25 -15.16 10.68
C ARG A 82 2.81 -14.33 11.90
N ILE A 83 1.91 -13.38 11.70
CA ILE A 83 1.37 -12.54 12.76
C ILE A 83 0.30 -13.32 13.50
N THR A 84 0.55 -13.61 14.77
CA THR A 84 -0.39 -14.32 15.65
C THR A 84 -1.37 -13.36 16.33
N LEU A 85 -2.49 -13.89 16.81
CA LEU A 85 -3.41 -13.11 17.66
C LEU A 85 -2.72 -12.60 18.93
N TRP A 86 -1.68 -13.30 19.38
CA TRP A 86 -0.85 -12.89 20.52
C TRP A 86 -0.04 -11.64 20.22
N ASP A 87 0.50 -11.49 19.00
CA ASP A 87 1.24 -10.29 18.60
C ASP A 87 0.30 -9.07 18.59
N ILE A 88 -0.94 -9.26 18.10
CA ILE A 88 -1.98 -8.22 18.13
C ILE A 88 -2.35 -7.87 19.57
N ALA A 89 -2.51 -8.88 20.44
CA ALA A 89 -2.82 -8.67 21.84
C ALA A 89 -1.66 -8.00 22.60
N ALA A 90 -0.41 -8.35 22.27
CA ALA A 90 0.80 -7.77 22.85
C ALA A 90 0.98 -6.29 22.48
N LEU A 91 0.51 -5.85 21.30
CA LEU A 91 0.52 -4.43 20.94
C LEU A 91 -0.42 -3.59 21.84
N GLY A 92 -1.39 -4.21 22.48
CA GLY A 92 -2.35 -3.53 23.33
C GLY A 92 -3.45 -2.77 22.55
N TRP A 93 -4.33 -2.09 23.28
CA TRP A 93 -5.46 -1.35 22.69
C TRP A 93 -5.05 -0.01 22.06
N GLN A 94 -3.92 0.55 22.46
CA GLN A 94 -3.46 1.87 22.03
C GLN A 94 -3.26 1.99 20.51
N PRO A 95 -2.54 1.09 19.81
CA PRO A 95 -2.42 1.12 18.36
C PRO A 95 -3.75 0.93 17.64
N VAL A 96 -4.67 0.14 18.19
CA VAL A 96 -6.02 -0.04 17.62
C VAL A 96 -6.80 1.28 17.68
N ALA A 97 -6.83 1.93 18.83
CA ALA A 97 -7.47 3.23 19.01
C ALA A 97 -6.83 4.30 18.11
N LEU A 98 -5.50 4.30 18.01
CA LEU A 98 -4.75 5.19 17.12
C LEU A 98 -5.15 4.99 15.66
N VAL A 99 -5.22 3.75 15.18
CA VAL A 99 -5.63 3.43 13.81
C VAL A 99 -7.04 3.94 13.53
N ILE A 100 -8.00 3.67 14.41
CA ILE A 100 -9.37 4.14 14.26
C ILE A 100 -9.43 5.66 14.22
N ALA A 101 -8.72 6.33 15.13
CA ALA A 101 -8.66 7.79 15.18
C ALA A 101 -8.03 8.37 13.90
N VAL A 102 -6.86 7.86 13.48
CA VAL A 102 -6.16 8.34 12.28
C VAL A 102 -7.01 8.13 11.03
N VAL A 103 -7.63 6.96 10.85
CA VAL A 103 -8.49 6.69 9.69
C VAL A 103 -9.68 7.66 9.67
N THR A 104 -10.35 7.81 10.78
CA THR A 104 -11.54 8.69 10.89
C THR A 104 -11.18 10.15 10.67
N LEU A 105 -10.15 10.65 11.35
CA LEU A 105 -9.69 12.04 11.22
C LEU A 105 -9.21 12.36 9.82
N THR A 106 -8.48 11.43 9.18
CA THR A 106 -8.00 11.61 7.81
C THR A 106 -9.17 11.74 6.82
N ILE A 107 -10.18 10.88 6.93
CA ILE A 107 -11.37 10.96 6.07
C ILE A 107 -12.12 12.28 6.31
N ILE A 108 -12.36 12.66 7.56
CA ILE A 108 -13.04 13.91 7.90
C ILE A 108 -12.26 15.12 7.37
N ALA A 109 -10.95 15.17 7.62
CA ALA A 109 -10.09 16.25 7.15
C ALA A 109 -10.07 16.34 5.62
N SER A 110 -9.99 15.20 4.94
CA SER A 110 -10.03 15.16 3.48
C SER A 110 -11.37 15.67 2.91
N VAL A 111 -12.49 15.28 3.51
CA VAL A 111 -13.81 15.77 3.11
C VAL A 111 -13.92 17.27 3.37
N GLY A 112 -13.46 17.75 4.53
CA GLY A 112 -13.46 19.17 4.87
C GLY A 112 -12.62 19.99 3.89
N MET A 113 -11.40 19.51 3.58
CA MET A 113 -10.50 20.17 2.63
C MET A 113 -11.07 20.17 1.21
N ALA A 114 -11.60 19.04 0.75
CA ALA A 114 -12.23 18.96 -0.57
C ALA A 114 -13.38 19.95 -0.71
N ARG A 115 -14.24 20.09 0.30
CA ARG A 115 -15.32 21.07 0.31
C ARG A 115 -14.82 22.50 0.33
N ALA A 116 -13.79 22.80 1.14
CA ALA A 116 -13.19 24.12 1.20
C ALA A 116 -12.57 24.55 -0.15
N MET A 117 -12.09 23.57 -0.94
CA MET A 117 -11.55 23.80 -2.29
C MET A 117 -12.63 23.78 -3.40
N GLY A 118 -13.90 23.66 -3.06
CA GLY A 118 -15.00 23.62 -4.02
C GLY A 118 -15.23 22.26 -4.70
N PHE A 119 -14.61 21.19 -4.22
CA PHE A 119 -14.86 19.85 -4.71
C PHE A 119 -16.07 19.21 -4.00
N LYS A 120 -16.66 18.22 -4.66
CA LYS A 120 -17.76 17.43 -4.08
C LYS A 120 -17.26 16.56 -2.92
N THR A 121 -18.18 16.21 -2.01
CA THR A 121 -17.92 15.31 -0.86
C THR A 121 -17.37 13.96 -1.31
N GLU A 122 -17.85 13.43 -2.43
CA GLU A 122 -17.45 12.15 -3.00
C GLU A 122 -15.94 12.13 -3.32
N PHE A 123 -15.38 13.25 -3.79
CA PHE A 123 -13.94 13.37 -4.02
C PHE A 123 -13.16 13.36 -2.70
N GLY A 124 -13.67 14.03 -1.66
CA GLY A 124 -13.08 14.00 -0.32
C GLY A 124 -13.11 12.60 0.31
N LEU A 125 -14.23 11.87 0.13
CA LEU A 125 -14.33 10.47 0.59
C LEU A 125 -13.38 9.55 -0.18
N LEU A 126 -13.24 9.75 -1.50
CA LEU A 126 -12.33 8.98 -2.35
C LEU A 126 -10.86 9.18 -1.93
N THR A 127 -10.43 10.43 -1.85
CA THR A 127 -9.04 10.78 -1.48
C THR A 127 -8.75 10.44 -0.03
N GLY A 128 -9.69 10.75 0.88
CA GLY A 128 -9.59 10.42 2.30
C GLY A 128 -9.53 8.93 2.57
N GLY A 129 -10.40 8.14 1.96
CA GLY A 129 -10.40 6.68 2.08
C GLY A 129 -9.13 6.05 1.51
N ALA A 130 -8.65 6.54 0.36
CA ALA A 130 -7.40 6.10 -0.24
C ALA A 130 -6.22 6.37 0.70
N THR A 131 -6.07 7.59 1.19
CA THR A 131 -4.97 8.02 2.06
C THR A 131 -5.03 7.35 3.43
N ALA A 132 -6.23 7.25 4.00
CA ALA A 132 -6.41 6.71 5.35
C ALA A 132 -6.14 5.20 5.44
N ILE A 133 -6.34 4.42 4.40
CA ILE A 133 -6.37 2.95 4.50
C ILE A 133 -5.17 2.31 3.79
N CYS A 134 -5.25 2.07 2.48
CA CYS A 134 -4.23 1.32 1.75
C CYS A 134 -3.97 1.83 0.33
N GLY A 135 -4.10 3.12 0.11
CA GLY A 135 -3.74 3.76 -1.16
C GLY A 135 -4.64 3.34 -2.32
N ALA A 136 -4.03 2.83 -3.37
CA ALA A 136 -4.69 2.49 -4.63
C ALA A 136 -5.83 1.48 -4.47
N SER A 137 -5.67 0.46 -3.62
CA SER A 137 -6.70 -0.56 -3.38
C SER A 137 -7.93 0.04 -2.70
N ALA A 138 -7.72 0.92 -1.71
CA ALA A 138 -8.82 1.63 -1.07
C ALA A 138 -9.49 2.62 -2.02
N ALA A 139 -8.72 3.34 -2.86
CA ALA A 139 -9.27 4.23 -3.88
C ALA A 139 -10.24 3.50 -4.82
N MET A 140 -9.85 2.32 -5.31
CA MET A 140 -10.71 1.51 -6.18
C MET A 140 -11.97 1.03 -5.46
N ALA A 141 -11.83 0.56 -4.22
CA ALA A 141 -12.94 0.04 -3.43
C ALA A 141 -13.93 1.14 -3.03
N VAL A 142 -13.45 2.30 -2.60
CA VAL A 142 -14.28 3.48 -2.29
C VAL A 142 -14.94 4.00 -3.57
N SER A 143 -14.20 4.09 -4.67
CA SER A 143 -14.78 4.46 -5.97
C SER A 143 -15.94 3.55 -6.37
N ALA A 144 -15.82 2.25 -6.16
CA ALA A 144 -16.91 1.31 -6.46
C ALA A 144 -18.16 1.53 -5.58
N ALA A 145 -17.98 2.00 -4.34
CA ALA A 145 -19.09 2.26 -3.41
C ALA A 145 -19.76 3.65 -3.62
N LEU A 146 -19.09 4.58 -4.29
CA LEU A 146 -19.61 5.92 -4.56
C LEU A 146 -20.60 5.92 -5.74
N PRO A 147 -21.56 6.87 -5.79
CA PRO A 147 -22.49 7.02 -6.90
C PRO A 147 -21.78 7.18 -8.26
N PRO A 148 -22.43 6.84 -9.37
CA PRO A 148 -21.88 7.09 -10.70
C PRO A 148 -21.74 8.60 -10.97
N ASP A 149 -20.58 9.01 -11.47
CA ASP A 149 -20.26 10.37 -11.92
C ASP A 149 -19.37 10.24 -13.17
N GLU A 150 -19.59 11.06 -14.19
CA GLU A 150 -18.83 11.04 -15.45
C GLU A 150 -17.31 11.24 -15.22
N ARG A 151 -16.93 11.95 -14.17
CA ARG A 151 -15.53 12.21 -13.81
C ARG A 151 -14.92 11.18 -12.88
N LYS A 152 -15.70 10.21 -12.40
CA LYS A 152 -15.33 9.24 -11.37
C LYS A 152 -14.04 8.48 -11.71
N GLU A 153 -13.95 7.93 -12.92
CA GLU A 153 -12.76 7.18 -13.37
C GLU A 153 -11.51 8.06 -13.38
N ARG A 154 -11.64 9.31 -13.89
CA ARG A 154 -10.55 10.26 -13.93
C ARG A 154 -10.08 10.67 -12.53
N LEU A 155 -11.02 10.96 -11.63
CA LEU A 155 -10.71 11.33 -10.25
C LEU A 155 -10.08 10.15 -9.49
N THR A 156 -10.56 8.93 -9.73
CA THR A 156 -9.97 7.71 -9.15
C THR A 156 -8.55 7.50 -9.64
N GLY A 157 -8.29 7.63 -10.95
CA GLY A 157 -6.95 7.53 -11.51
C GLY A 157 -6.00 8.59 -10.93
N PHE A 158 -6.44 9.84 -10.85
CA PHE A 158 -5.69 10.92 -10.23
C PHE A 158 -5.35 10.63 -8.75
N THR A 159 -6.34 10.16 -7.99
CA THR A 159 -6.14 9.79 -6.58
C THR A 159 -5.13 8.67 -6.44
N ILE A 160 -5.22 7.62 -7.27
CA ILE A 160 -4.28 6.48 -7.24
C ILE A 160 -2.85 6.96 -7.50
N ILE A 161 -2.64 7.76 -8.54
CA ILE A 161 -1.31 8.30 -8.86
C ILE A 161 -0.77 9.14 -7.71
N GLY A 162 -1.57 10.08 -7.20
CA GLY A 162 -1.17 10.96 -6.12
C GLY A 162 -0.79 10.20 -4.84
N VAL A 163 -1.65 9.29 -4.39
CA VAL A 163 -1.40 8.50 -3.17
C VAL A 163 -0.21 7.57 -3.33
N SER A 164 -0.03 6.94 -4.50
CA SER A 164 1.11 6.05 -4.76
C SER A 164 2.43 6.83 -4.76
N THR A 165 2.46 8.00 -5.38
CA THR A 165 3.64 8.88 -5.39
C THR A 165 4.00 9.34 -3.98
N LEU A 166 3.03 9.87 -3.22
CA LEU A 166 3.25 10.31 -1.84
C LEU A 166 3.69 9.16 -0.94
N SER A 167 3.13 7.98 -1.14
CA SER A 167 3.51 6.78 -0.39
C SER A 167 4.96 6.35 -0.67
N THR A 168 5.43 6.48 -1.90
CA THR A 168 6.83 6.21 -2.26
C THR A 168 7.78 7.21 -1.59
N VAL A 169 7.41 8.48 -1.57
CA VAL A 169 8.17 9.52 -0.85
C VAL A 169 8.20 9.21 0.65
N ALA A 170 7.05 8.86 1.23
CA ALA A 170 6.94 8.50 2.65
C ALA A 170 7.79 7.27 3.00
N MET A 171 7.84 6.24 2.15
CA MET A 171 8.66 5.05 2.36
C MET A 171 10.15 5.39 2.52
N ILE A 172 10.64 6.40 1.80
CA ILE A 172 12.05 6.83 1.85
C ILE A 172 12.28 7.77 3.04
N LEU A 173 11.39 8.74 3.25
CA LEU A 173 11.62 9.80 4.23
C LEU A 173 11.28 9.39 5.66
N TYR A 174 10.26 8.56 5.88
CA TYR A 174 9.78 8.28 7.24
C TYR A 174 10.73 7.43 8.09
N PRO A 175 11.51 6.48 7.56
CA PRO A 175 12.59 5.88 8.32
C PRO A 175 13.63 6.91 8.80
N ILE A 176 13.98 7.89 7.97
CA ILE A 176 14.89 8.98 8.33
C ILE A 176 14.28 9.86 9.44
N VAL A 177 12.98 10.19 9.30
CA VAL A 177 12.25 10.95 10.31
C VAL A 177 12.22 10.21 11.65
N SER A 178 11.95 8.89 11.65
CA SER A 178 11.93 8.10 12.88
C SER A 178 13.29 8.06 13.59
N GLN A 179 14.38 8.01 12.83
CA GLN A 179 15.73 8.10 13.37
C GLN A 179 16.03 9.50 13.93
N LEU A 180 15.64 10.57 13.23
CA LEU A 180 15.83 11.95 13.67
C LEU A 180 15.13 12.24 15.00
N PHE A 181 13.89 11.72 15.16
CA PHE A 181 13.13 11.83 16.41
C PHE A 181 13.49 10.75 17.45
N ARG A 182 14.46 9.89 17.15
CA ARG A 182 14.94 8.81 18.03
C ARG A 182 13.82 7.90 18.54
N PHE A 183 12.89 7.53 17.65
CA PHE A 183 11.86 6.56 17.99
C PHE A 183 12.49 5.21 18.31
N GLY A 184 12.02 4.53 19.36
CA GLY A 184 12.33 3.13 19.57
C GLY A 184 11.67 2.27 18.47
N ASP A 185 12.15 1.02 18.29
CA ASP A 185 11.73 0.15 17.18
C ASP A 185 10.21 -0.05 17.13
N HIS A 186 9.57 -0.29 18.27
CA HIS A 186 8.13 -0.37 18.37
C HIS A 186 7.41 0.91 17.94
N GLN A 187 7.89 2.08 18.41
CA GLN A 187 7.30 3.38 18.05
C GLN A 187 7.47 3.68 16.56
N ALA A 188 8.66 3.40 16.01
CA ALA A 188 8.95 3.53 14.60
C ALA A 188 8.03 2.63 13.76
N GLY A 189 7.82 1.38 14.19
CA GLY A 189 6.90 0.45 13.56
C GLY A 189 5.46 0.97 13.55
N VAL A 190 4.95 1.45 14.69
CA VAL A 190 3.61 2.05 14.78
C VAL A 190 3.50 3.27 13.87
N PHE A 191 4.51 4.15 13.88
CA PHE A 191 4.55 5.35 13.03
C PHE A 191 4.51 4.98 11.54
N ILE A 192 5.36 4.08 11.07
CA ILE A 192 5.41 3.63 9.68
C ILE A 192 4.08 2.97 9.26
N GLY A 193 3.58 2.03 10.06
CA GLY A 193 2.33 1.31 9.78
C GLY A 193 1.10 2.22 9.75
N ALA A 194 1.09 3.24 10.63
CA ALA A 194 -0.01 4.20 10.72
C ALA A 194 0.03 5.30 9.64
N THR A 195 1.17 5.56 8.99
CA THR A 195 1.33 6.71 8.10
C THR A 195 1.61 6.34 6.64
N VAL A 196 2.42 5.35 6.35
CA VAL A 196 2.69 4.92 4.96
C VAL A 196 1.46 4.23 4.37
N HIS A 197 1.14 4.49 3.09
CA HIS A 197 -0.16 4.12 2.53
C HIS A 197 -0.19 2.71 1.94
N ASP A 198 0.84 2.29 1.21
CA ASP A 198 0.92 0.98 0.57
C ASP A 198 1.53 -0.08 1.49
N VAL A 199 0.96 -1.31 1.46
CA VAL A 199 1.41 -2.42 2.34
C VAL A 199 2.85 -2.82 2.04
N ALA A 200 3.24 -2.95 0.76
CA ALA A 200 4.59 -3.34 0.39
C ALA A 200 5.62 -2.29 0.84
N GLN A 201 5.25 -1.02 0.74
CA GLN A 201 6.10 0.09 1.16
C GLN A 201 6.20 0.20 2.69
N VAL A 202 5.13 -0.15 3.42
CA VAL A 202 5.18 -0.27 4.89
C VAL A 202 6.17 -1.35 5.31
N VAL A 203 6.08 -2.53 4.71
CA VAL A 203 7.03 -3.63 4.96
C VAL A 203 8.45 -3.15 4.66
N GLY A 204 8.66 -2.52 3.49
CA GLY A 204 9.96 -1.98 3.11
C GLY A 204 10.53 -0.96 4.07
N ALA A 205 9.73 0.04 4.45
CA ALA A 205 10.14 1.09 5.37
C ALA A 205 10.37 0.57 6.80
N GLY A 206 9.52 -0.34 7.28
CA GLY A 206 9.62 -0.91 8.62
C GLY A 206 10.87 -1.76 8.79
N TYR A 207 11.09 -2.74 7.88
CA TYR A 207 12.27 -3.59 7.92
C TYR A 207 13.57 -2.86 7.55
N ALA A 208 13.50 -1.66 6.96
CA ALA A 208 14.66 -0.80 6.79
C ALA A 208 15.17 -0.22 8.11
N ILE A 209 14.35 -0.20 9.16
CA ILE A 209 14.71 0.27 10.49
C ILE A 209 15.22 -0.91 11.32
N SER A 210 14.36 -1.91 11.54
CA SER A 210 14.70 -3.15 12.27
C SER A 210 13.64 -4.24 12.00
N PRO A 211 13.93 -5.51 12.30
CA PRO A 211 12.94 -6.59 12.23
C PRO A 211 11.70 -6.32 13.11
N GLU A 212 11.89 -5.81 14.33
CA GLU A 212 10.81 -5.47 15.25
C GLU A 212 9.93 -4.34 14.70
N ALA A 213 10.54 -3.27 14.16
CA ALA A 213 9.81 -2.19 13.52
C ALA A 213 9.03 -2.68 12.29
N GLY A 214 9.60 -3.61 11.51
CA GLY A 214 8.95 -4.23 10.34
C GLY A 214 7.73 -5.05 10.72
N ASP A 215 7.84 -5.92 11.72
CA ASP A 215 6.74 -6.74 12.22
C ASP A 215 5.62 -5.84 12.79
N THR A 216 5.96 -4.90 13.65
CA THR A 216 5.01 -3.92 14.23
C THR A 216 4.30 -3.09 13.15
N ALA A 217 5.05 -2.54 12.18
CA ALA A 217 4.49 -1.76 11.08
C ALA A 217 3.50 -2.57 10.24
N THR A 218 3.84 -3.84 9.98
CA THR A 218 2.98 -4.75 9.22
C THR A 218 1.66 -5.02 9.96
N VAL A 219 1.71 -5.30 11.27
CA VAL A 219 0.50 -5.51 12.08
C VAL A 219 -0.40 -4.27 12.06
N VAL A 220 0.16 -3.11 12.36
CA VAL A 220 -0.58 -1.84 12.37
C VAL A 220 -1.20 -1.56 11.00
N LYS A 221 -0.47 -1.84 9.93
CA LYS A 221 -0.98 -1.68 8.56
C LYS A 221 -2.12 -2.63 8.25
N LEU A 222 -2.04 -3.90 8.67
CA LEU A 222 -3.12 -4.86 8.48
C LEU A 222 -4.39 -4.46 9.25
N MET A 223 -4.25 -3.88 10.46
CA MET A 223 -5.38 -3.30 11.19
C MET A 223 -6.05 -2.16 10.38
N ARG A 224 -5.25 -1.28 9.74
CA ARG A 224 -5.81 -0.23 8.86
C ARG A 224 -6.53 -0.84 7.65
N VAL A 225 -5.98 -1.88 7.03
CA VAL A 225 -6.63 -2.57 5.91
C VAL A 225 -7.95 -3.19 6.33
N ALA A 226 -8.04 -3.74 7.55
CA ALA A 226 -9.31 -4.26 8.09
C ALA A 226 -10.40 -3.18 8.22
N MET A 227 -10.01 -1.91 8.45
CA MET A 227 -10.94 -0.77 8.46
C MET A 227 -11.58 -0.48 7.10
N LEU A 228 -11.08 -1.07 6.01
CA LEU A 228 -11.67 -0.87 4.68
C LEU A 228 -13.13 -1.33 4.62
N LEU A 229 -13.44 -2.47 5.23
CA LEU A 229 -14.79 -3.03 5.23
C LEU A 229 -15.80 -2.09 5.90
N PRO A 230 -15.64 -1.67 7.18
CA PRO A 230 -16.58 -0.76 7.81
C PRO A 230 -16.67 0.59 7.11
N VAL A 231 -15.57 1.12 6.57
CA VAL A 231 -15.57 2.39 5.83
C VAL A 231 -16.36 2.28 4.54
N ILE A 232 -16.21 1.21 3.75
CA ILE A 232 -16.98 0.99 2.52
C ILE A 232 -18.46 0.84 2.83
N VAL A 233 -18.80 0.09 3.88
CA VAL A 233 -20.20 -0.06 4.32
C VAL A 233 -20.80 1.29 4.70
N ALA A 234 -20.08 2.10 5.49
CA ALA A 234 -20.52 3.43 5.88
C ALA A 234 -20.73 4.36 4.66
N ILE A 235 -19.79 4.36 3.72
CA ILE A 235 -19.91 5.14 2.47
C ILE A 235 -21.08 4.64 1.62
N GLY A 236 -21.26 3.33 1.48
CA GLY A 236 -22.36 2.75 0.72
C GLY A 236 -23.74 3.01 1.32
N LEU A 237 -23.84 3.12 2.66
CA LEU A 237 -25.07 3.52 3.35
C LEU A 237 -25.34 5.01 3.19
N TRP A 238 -24.30 5.84 3.24
CA TRP A 238 -24.43 7.28 3.01
C TRP A 238 -24.81 7.64 1.57
N ALA A 239 -24.37 6.83 0.60
CA ALA A 239 -24.56 7.07 -0.84
C ALA A 239 -25.95 6.60 -1.36
N ARG A 240 -26.74 5.92 -0.54
CA ARG A 240 -28.15 5.52 -0.85
C ARG A 240 -29.12 6.62 -0.57
#